data_4490142e6bbf07c238d14f9b63bc6844
#
_entry.id   4490142e6bbf07c238d14f9b63bc6844
#
_cell.length_a   1.000
_cell.length_b   1.000
_cell.length_c   1.000
_cell.angle_alpha   90.00
_cell.angle_beta   90.00
_cell.angle_gamma   90.00
#
_symmetry.space_group_name_H-M   'P 1'
#
loop_
_entity.id
_entity.type
_entity.pdbx_description
1 polymer ?
#
loop_
_entity_poly.entity_id
_entity_poly.type
_entity_poly.pdbx_seq_one_letter_code
_entity_poly.pdbx_strand_id
1 'polypeptide(L)'
;MNEPQTSQAPAAGLTPPRRPRIGLALGSGSARGLAHIGVLRALKEARIEVDVVAGTSMGAVIGAVFASGKIDGLSARLCNLDWPGIVALLDPVFPRSGLIDGQKIAEFVRAHVPSARIEDLLLPFAAVATDITNGEQVVATTGDLTEAVRASIAVPGIVTPVRSNGRILADGGLVNPVPVSVARAMGADLVIAVDLNHDIVAGRLSHPAAHSNGHAPIMARLLESLQAINSPVLAQFEAWLHKAPLEPLLGIFDVLLASLYIMQARVTEAALQQDRPEILIQPPLGAVRFMEFDRAEEIIDIGYRSAVEQLALWTRTKTHD
;
A
#
# COMPACT_ATOMS: atom_id res chain seq x y z
N MET A 1 -9.13 -46.22 -63.33
CA MET A 1 -9.91 -46.04 -62.09
C MET A 1 -8.92 -45.51 -61.04
N ASN A 2 -8.92 -44.20 -60.77
CA ASN A 2 -8.07 -43.56 -59.79
C ASN A 2 -8.93 -43.29 -58.56
N GLU A 3 -8.56 -43.90 -57.44
CA GLU A 3 -9.16 -43.58 -56.13
C GLU A 3 -8.69 -42.20 -55.65
N PRO A 4 -9.54 -41.38 -55.00
CA PRO A 4 -9.14 -40.13 -54.47
C PRO A 4 -8.48 -40.35 -53.08
N GLN A 5 -7.23 -39.90 -52.94
CA GLN A 5 -6.54 -39.80 -51.64
C GLN A 5 -7.23 -38.74 -50.76
N THR A 6 -7.85 -39.17 -49.70
CA THR A 6 -8.36 -38.31 -48.63
C THR A 6 -7.17 -37.76 -47.82
N SER A 7 -6.86 -36.48 -48.02
CA SER A 7 -5.94 -35.71 -47.19
C SER A 7 -6.56 -35.54 -45.78
N GLN A 8 -6.03 -36.24 -44.81
CA GLN A 8 -6.32 -35.95 -43.40
C GLN A 8 -5.64 -34.64 -42.98
N ALA A 9 -6.44 -33.64 -42.65
CA ALA A 9 -5.95 -32.43 -42.00
C ALA A 9 -5.28 -32.79 -40.67
N PRO A 10 -4.13 -32.15 -40.29
CA PRO A 10 -3.51 -32.41 -39.02
C PRO A 10 -4.43 -31.97 -37.87
N ALA A 11 -4.66 -32.86 -36.92
CA ALA A 11 -5.40 -32.58 -35.70
C ALA A 11 -4.78 -31.35 -35.02
N ALA A 12 -5.59 -30.32 -34.79
CA ALA A 12 -5.20 -29.15 -34.01
C ALA A 12 -4.73 -29.63 -32.61
N GLY A 13 -3.43 -29.51 -32.37
CA GLY A 13 -2.84 -29.88 -31.10
C GLY A 13 -3.48 -29.07 -30.00
N LEU A 14 -4.21 -29.74 -29.09
CA LEU A 14 -4.71 -29.16 -27.87
C LEU A 14 -3.49 -28.75 -27.02
N THR A 15 -3.16 -27.47 -27.01
CA THR A 15 -2.19 -26.90 -26.08
C THR A 15 -2.69 -27.26 -24.66
N PRO A 16 -1.84 -27.87 -23.80
CA PRO A 16 -2.28 -28.18 -22.45
C PRO A 16 -2.76 -26.90 -21.75
N PRO A 17 -3.86 -26.96 -20.96
CA PRO A 17 -4.38 -25.80 -20.28
C PRO A 17 -3.28 -25.20 -19.41
N ARG A 18 -2.93 -23.94 -19.64
CA ARG A 18 -1.98 -23.21 -18.79
C ARG A 18 -2.58 -23.05 -17.40
N ARG A 19 -1.75 -23.07 -16.34
CA ARG A 19 -2.24 -22.72 -15.02
C ARG A 19 -2.79 -21.27 -15.00
N PRO A 20 -3.82 -20.99 -14.22
CA PRO A 20 -4.28 -19.61 -14.04
C PRO A 20 -3.16 -18.73 -13.48
N ARG A 21 -3.00 -17.52 -14.04
CA ARG A 21 -2.07 -16.52 -13.52
C ARG A 21 -2.67 -15.86 -12.29
N ILE A 22 -1.93 -15.83 -11.21
CA ILE A 22 -2.35 -15.24 -9.95
C ILE A 22 -1.79 -13.82 -9.84
N GLY A 23 -2.68 -12.85 -9.74
CA GLY A 23 -2.38 -11.47 -9.44
C GLY A 23 -2.52 -11.17 -7.96
N LEU A 24 -1.63 -10.35 -7.44
CA LEU A 24 -1.68 -9.85 -6.07
C LEU A 24 -1.96 -8.35 -6.10
N ALA A 25 -3.08 -7.91 -5.50
CA ALA A 25 -3.45 -6.51 -5.35
C ALA A 25 -3.22 -6.09 -3.89
N LEU A 26 -2.16 -5.33 -3.63
CA LEU A 26 -1.76 -4.84 -2.31
C LEU A 26 -2.29 -3.42 -2.09
N GLY A 27 -3.21 -3.29 -1.14
CA GLY A 27 -3.88 -2.03 -0.87
C GLY A 27 -3.04 -1.01 -0.10
N SER A 28 -3.55 0.22 -0.05
CA SER A 28 -3.04 1.31 0.77
C SER A 28 -3.23 1.02 2.27
N GLY A 29 -2.46 1.69 3.16
CA GLY A 29 -2.67 1.45 4.59
C GLY A 29 -1.66 2.10 5.53
N SER A 30 -0.65 2.81 5.06
CA SER A 30 0.44 3.36 5.89
C SER A 30 1.04 2.29 6.82
N ALA A 31 1.12 2.48 8.15
CA ALA A 31 1.67 1.48 9.08
C ALA A 31 0.95 0.12 8.99
N ARG A 32 -0.38 0.11 8.73
CA ARG A 32 -1.13 -1.14 8.50
C ARG A 32 -0.61 -1.94 7.32
N GLY A 33 0.06 -1.28 6.36
CA GLY A 33 0.71 -1.91 5.21
C GLY A 33 1.74 -2.98 5.58
N LEU A 34 2.26 -2.97 6.79
CA LEU A 34 3.13 -4.03 7.30
C LEU A 34 2.44 -5.40 7.33
N ALA A 35 1.11 -5.45 7.40
CA ALA A 35 0.33 -6.69 7.31
C ALA A 35 0.51 -7.41 5.97
N HIS A 36 0.82 -6.69 4.89
CA HIS A 36 1.15 -7.32 3.60
C HIS A 36 2.30 -8.33 3.73
N ILE A 37 3.29 -8.07 4.58
CA ILE A 37 4.42 -9.00 4.82
C ILE A 37 3.90 -10.32 5.40
N GLY A 38 2.97 -10.25 6.34
CA GLY A 38 2.32 -11.43 6.91
C GLY A 38 1.52 -12.22 5.88
N VAL A 39 0.76 -11.51 5.03
CA VAL A 39 0.02 -12.12 3.91
C VAL A 39 0.98 -12.83 2.95
N LEU A 40 2.07 -12.19 2.54
CA LEU A 40 3.07 -12.77 1.65
C LEU A 40 3.72 -14.03 2.24
N ARG A 41 3.95 -14.04 3.57
CA ARG A 41 4.45 -15.22 4.28
C ARG A 41 3.45 -16.38 4.21
N ALA A 42 2.16 -16.11 4.43
CA ALA A 42 1.12 -17.11 4.34
C ALA A 42 0.97 -17.68 2.91
N LEU A 43 1.06 -16.83 1.87
CA LEU A 43 1.07 -17.26 0.47
C LEU A 43 2.25 -18.17 0.15
N LYS A 44 3.45 -17.82 0.63
CA LYS A 44 4.67 -18.62 0.47
C LYS A 44 4.54 -20.01 1.13
N GLU A 45 4.02 -20.06 2.36
CA GLU A 45 3.79 -21.33 3.09
C GLU A 45 2.70 -22.18 2.42
N ALA A 46 1.66 -21.55 1.88
CA ALA A 46 0.62 -22.22 1.10
C ALA A 46 1.10 -22.62 -0.32
N ARG A 47 2.34 -22.30 -0.70
CA ARG A 47 2.92 -22.55 -2.04
C ARG A 47 2.10 -21.91 -3.18
N ILE A 48 1.51 -20.76 -2.92
CA ILE A 48 0.80 -19.99 -3.94
C ILE A 48 1.81 -19.11 -4.69
N GLU A 49 2.01 -19.40 -5.97
CA GLU A 49 2.90 -18.66 -6.84
C GLU A 49 2.16 -17.45 -7.41
N VAL A 50 2.67 -16.25 -7.12
CA VAL A 50 2.17 -14.97 -7.64
C VAL A 50 2.86 -14.67 -8.98
N ASP A 51 2.09 -14.28 -10.00
CA ASP A 51 2.58 -13.98 -11.35
C ASP A 51 2.70 -12.49 -11.63
N VAL A 52 1.88 -11.65 -11.00
CA VAL A 52 1.88 -10.19 -11.18
C VAL A 52 1.51 -9.50 -9.86
N VAL A 53 2.06 -8.33 -9.62
CA VAL A 53 1.83 -7.55 -8.40
C VAL A 53 1.41 -6.13 -8.76
N ALA A 54 0.28 -5.69 -8.22
CA ALA A 54 -0.15 -4.30 -8.26
C ALA A 54 -0.21 -3.75 -6.83
N GLY A 55 0.35 -2.58 -6.59
CA GLY A 55 0.40 -1.98 -5.26
C GLY A 55 0.01 -0.51 -5.26
N THR A 56 -0.67 -0.10 -4.18
CA THR A 56 -1.03 1.30 -3.90
C THR A 56 -0.43 1.73 -2.56
N SER A 57 0.28 2.87 -2.54
CA SER A 57 0.86 3.43 -1.32
C SER A 57 1.81 2.43 -0.63
N MET A 58 1.59 2.06 0.62
CA MET A 58 2.41 1.03 1.30
C MET A 58 2.35 -0.32 0.56
N GLY A 59 1.25 -0.63 -0.12
CA GLY A 59 1.16 -1.80 -1.00
C GLY A 59 2.16 -1.73 -2.17
N ALA A 60 2.47 -0.53 -2.68
CA ALA A 60 3.51 -0.36 -3.70
C ALA A 60 4.92 -0.55 -3.11
N VAL A 61 5.16 -0.07 -1.89
CA VAL A 61 6.44 -0.28 -1.17
C VAL A 61 6.71 -1.77 -0.98
N ILE A 62 5.78 -2.48 -0.35
CA ILE A 62 5.93 -3.91 -0.05
C ILE A 62 5.93 -4.74 -1.34
N GLY A 63 5.05 -4.38 -2.30
CA GLY A 63 4.95 -5.04 -3.60
C GLY A 63 6.22 -4.96 -4.43
N ALA A 64 6.88 -3.80 -4.47
CA ALA A 64 8.16 -3.60 -5.17
C ALA A 64 9.26 -4.49 -4.60
N VAL A 65 9.39 -4.54 -3.27
CA VAL A 65 10.40 -5.40 -2.62
C VAL A 65 10.06 -6.88 -2.80
N PHE A 66 8.77 -7.25 -2.74
CA PHE A 66 8.35 -8.62 -3.02
C PHE A 66 8.65 -9.01 -4.47
N ALA A 67 8.29 -8.16 -5.43
CA ALA A 67 8.56 -8.39 -6.86
C ALA A 67 10.07 -8.50 -7.19
N SER A 68 10.94 -7.92 -6.35
CA SER A 68 12.40 -8.08 -6.45
C SER A 68 12.93 -9.36 -5.79
N GLY A 69 12.10 -10.16 -5.11
CA GLY A 69 12.51 -11.36 -4.37
C GLY A 69 13.24 -11.07 -3.04
N LYS A 70 13.15 -9.86 -2.47
CA LYS A 70 13.91 -9.43 -1.28
C LYS A 70 13.04 -9.19 -0.04
N ILE A 71 11.82 -9.71 0.00
CA ILE A 71 10.85 -9.44 1.07
C ILE A 71 11.33 -9.92 2.46
N ASP A 72 12.05 -11.03 2.53
CA ASP A 72 12.53 -11.57 3.82
C ASP A 72 13.51 -10.59 4.50
N GLY A 73 14.39 -9.93 3.73
CA GLY A 73 15.31 -8.91 4.23
C GLY A 73 14.59 -7.64 4.71
N LEU A 74 13.57 -7.21 3.99
CA LEU A 74 12.74 -6.06 4.40
C LEU A 74 11.98 -6.37 5.70
N SER A 75 11.38 -7.55 5.81
CA SER A 75 10.66 -8.00 7.01
C SER A 75 11.55 -7.93 8.25
N ALA A 76 12.75 -8.54 8.18
CA ALA A 76 13.72 -8.49 9.29
C ALA A 76 14.10 -7.06 9.68
N ARG A 77 14.29 -6.17 8.69
CA ARG A 77 14.64 -4.77 8.95
C ARG A 77 13.51 -4.01 9.61
N LEU A 78 12.26 -4.18 9.17
CA LEU A 78 11.10 -3.48 9.70
C LEU A 78 10.72 -3.94 11.12
N CYS A 79 10.86 -5.24 11.44
CA CYS A 79 10.65 -5.74 12.81
C CYS A 79 11.71 -5.21 13.80
N ASN A 80 12.91 -4.85 13.33
CA ASN A 80 13.96 -4.26 14.15
C ASN A 80 13.99 -2.72 14.08
N LEU A 81 12.99 -2.08 13.44
CA LEU A 81 12.93 -0.64 13.30
C LEU A 81 12.40 -0.04 14.60
N ASP A 82 13.28 0.60 15.35
CA ASP A 82 12.93 1.36 16.54
C ASP A 82 12.40 2.77 16.18
N TRP A 83 11.92 3.49 17.18
CA TRP A 83 11.39 4.83 16.98
C TRP A 83 12.41 5.82 16.35
N PRO A 84 13.67 5.89 16.76
CA PRO A 84 14.69 6.67 16.07
C PRO A 84 14.86 6.29 14.61
N GLY A 85 14.79 5.00 14.27
CA GLY A 85 14.85 4.50 12.90
C GLY A 85 13.64 4.95 12.07
N ILE A 86 12.43 4.94 12.63
CA ILE A 86 11.23 5.46 11.98
C ILE A 86 11.38 6.95 11.69
N VAL A 87 11.80 7.73 12.69
CA VAL A 87 12.03 9.18 12.53
C VAL A 87 13.10 9.47 11.48
N ALA A 88 14.14 8.63 11.38
CA ALA A 88 15.19 8.76 10.38
C ALA A 88 14.68 8.58 8.93
N LEU A 89 13.56 7.87 8.73
CA LEU A 89 12.90 7.73 7.43
C LEU A 89 12.01 8.93 7.08
N LEU A 90 11.70 9.77 8.06
CA LEU A 90 10.97 11.02 7.83
C LEU A 90 12.00 12.08 7.42
N ASP A 91 11.77 12.71 6.28
CA ASP A 91 12.57 13.83 5.75
C ASP A 91 11.72 15.11 5.80
N PRO A 92 11.68 15.80 6.96
CA PRO A 92 10.83 16.97 7.13
C PRO A 92 11.27 18.09 6.18
N VAL A 93 10.28 18.72 5.52
CA VAL A 93 10.48 19.86 4.63
C VAL A 93 9.68 21.04 5.12
N PHE A 94 10.04 22.26 4.65
CA PHE A 94 9.23 23.43 4.92
C PHE A 94 7.81 23.23 4.35
N PRO A 95 6.73 23.40 5.15
CA PRO A 95 5.37 23.01 4.78
C PRO A 95 4.80 23.92 3.68
N ARG A 96 5.00 23.54 2.42
CA ARG A 96 4.36 24.17 1.26
C ARG A 96 3.26 23.27 0.68
N SER A 97 3.58 22.00 0.46
CA SER A 97 2.66 21.01 -0.15
C SER A 97 2.63 19.67 0.59
N GLY A 98 3.46 19.51 1.62
CA GLY A 98 3.58 18.35 2.50
C GLY A 98 4.47 18.67 3.69
N LEU A 99 4.50 17.78 4.68
CA LEU A 99 5.33 17.88 5.88
C LEU A 99 6.67 17.16 5.73
N ILE A 100 6.69 16.11 4.91
CA ILE A 100 7.87 15.30 4.60
C ILE A 100 8.04 15.20 3.10
N ASP A 101 9.29 15.06 2.63
CA ASP A 101 9.55 14.88 1.20
C ASP A 101 9.22 13.46 0.73
N GLY A 102 9.45 12.43 1.52
CA GLY A 102 9.26 11.02 1.16
C GLY A 102 10.43 10.43 0.37
N GLN A 103 11.49 11.19 0.16
CA GLN A 103 12.69 10.74 -0.55
C GLN A 103 13.39 9.62 0.23
N LYS A 104 13.52 9.74 1.55
CA LYS A 104 14.15 8.73 2.39
C LYS A 104 13.39 7.40 2.40
N ILE A 105 12.06 7.42 2.30
CA ILE A 105 11.25 6.20 2.17
C ILE A 105 11.56 5.54 0.83
N ALA A 106 11.62 6.31 -0.25
CA ALA A 106 11.96 5.81 -1.57
C ALA A 106 13.41 5.27 -1.63
N GLU A 107 14.37 5.94 -1.00
CA GLU A 107 15.76 5.48 -0.84
C GLU A 107 15.84 4.19 0.00
N PHE A 108 15.02 4.08 1.05
CA PHE A 108 14.91 2.86 1.84
C PHE A 108 14.43 1.68 0.97
N VAL A 109 13.42 1.88 0.12
CA VAL A 109 12.98 0.87 -0.85
C VAL A 109 14.12 0.54 -1.80
N ARG A 110 14.79 1.56 -2.34
CA ARG A 110 15.92 1.39 -3.26
C ARG A 110 17.06 0.57 -2.66
N ALA A 111 17.35 0.73 -1.36
CA ALA A 111 18.38 -0.06 -0.68
C ALA A 111 18.04 -1.55 -0.58
N HIS A 112 16.75 -1.91 -0.68
CA HIS A 112 16.27 -3.29 -0.60
C HIS A 112 15.97 -3.91 -1.98
N VAL A 113 16.01 -3.13 -3.07
CA VAL A 113 15.72 -3.62 -4.42
C VAL A 113 16.97 -3.49 -5.29
N PRO A 114 17.46 -4.60 -5.90
CA PRO A 114 18.68 -4.58 -6.71
C PRO A 114 18.57 -3.70 -7.96
N SER A 115 17.37 -3.63 -8.57
CA SER A 115 17.13 -2.86 -9.80
C SER A 115 16.59 -1.46 -9.51
N ALA A 116 16.98 -0.53 -10.38
CA ALA A 116 16.44 0.83 -10.41
C ALA A 116 15.14 0.94 -11.21
N ARG A 117 14.84 -0.03 -12.07
CA ARG A 117 13.74 0.03 -13.03
C ARG A 117 12.70 -1.03 -12.72
N ILE A 118 11.42 -0.66 -12.93
CA ILE A 118 10.28 -1.54 -12.67
C ILE A 118 10.32 -2.78 -13.56
N GLU A 119 10.62 -2.61 -14.83
CA GLU A 119 10.65 -3.69 -15.82
C GLU A 119 11.76 -4.73 -15.61
N ASP A 120 12.74 -4.44 -14.76
CA ASP A 120 13.84 -5.36 -14.41
C ASP A 120 13.56 -6.17 -13.13
N LEU A 121 12.39 -6.03 -12.52
CA LEU A 121 12.00 -6.82 -11.36
C LEU A 121 11.73 -8.28 -11.76
N LEU A 122 11.87 -9.20 -10.81
CA LEU A 122 11.64 -10.64 -11.06
C LEU A 122 10.18 -10.95 -11.41
N LEU A 123 9.25 -10.21 -10.83
CA LEU A 123 7.82 -10.31 -11.16
C LEU A 123 7.36 -8.99 -11.80
N PRO A 124 6.45 -9.05 -12.80
CA PRO A 124 5.76 -7.88 -13.29
C PRO A 124 5.11 -7.11 -12.13
N PHE A 125 5.40 -5.83 -12.04
CA PHE A 125 4.95 -4.96 -10.95
C PHE A 125 4.33 -3.68 -11.50
N ALA A 126 3.31 -3.18 -10.79
CA ALA A 126 2.71 -1.88 -11.04
C ALA A 126 2.56 -1.09 -9.73
N ALA A 127 2.99 0.17 -9.75
CA ALA A 127 2.68 1.15 -8.70
C ALA A 127 1.56 2.07 -9.16
N VAL A 128 0.57 2.31 -8.29
CA VAL A 128 -0.57 3.18 -8.57
C VAL A 128 -0.37 4.53 -7.90
N ALA A 129 -0.54 5.60 -8.66
CA ALA A 129 -0.57 6.99 -8.20
C ALA A 129 -1.81 7.70 -8.75
N THR A 130 -2.04 8.93 -8.29
CA THR A 130 -3.12 9.79 -8.74
C THR A 130 -2.55 11.06 -9.35
N ASP A 131 -2.96 11.43 -10.56
CA ASP A 131 -2.72 12.77 -11.09
C ASP A 131 -3.74 13.74 -10.45
N ILE A 132 -3.28 14.59 -9.52
CA ILE A 132 -4.17 15.50 -8.80
C ILE A 132 -4.66 16.68 -9.64
N THR A 133 -4.18 16.83 -10.86
CA THR A 133 -4.64 17.93 -11.75
C THR A 133 -5.96 17.60 -12.44
N ASN A 134 -6.24 16.30 -12.64
CA ASN A 134 -7.45 15.82 -13.34
C ASN A 134 -8.17 14.67 -12.63
N GLY A 135 -7.58 14.10 -11.53
CA GLY A 135 -8.14 12.99 -10.78
C GLY A 135 -7.95 11.62 -11.45
N GLU A 136 -7.13 11.51 -12.49
CA GLU A 136 -6.89 10.25 -13.18
C GLU A 136 -5.95 9.33 -12.42
N GLN A 137 -6.20 8.02 -12.54
CA GLN A 137 -5.29 6.98 -12.12
C GLN A 137 -4.06 6.95 -13.01
N VAL A 138 -2.87 6.92 -12.41
CA VAL A 138 -1.59 6.72 -13.09
C VAL A 138 -1.00 5.39 -12.64
N VAL A 139 -0.76 4.49 -13.61
CA VAL A 139 -0.19 3.16 -13.34
C VAL A 139 1.21 3.11 -13.93
N ALA A 140 2.23 3.02 -13.07
CA ALA A 140 3.62 2.89 -13.47
C ALA A 140 3.99 1.39 -13.53
N THR A 141 4.20 0.87 -14.74
CA THR A 141 4.65 -0.51 -15.01
C THR A 141 6.07 -0.55 -15.57
N THR A 142 6.65 0.59 -15.87
CA THR A 142 8.01 0.78 -16.39
C THR A 142 8.59 2.08 -15.84
N GLY A 143 9.90 2.24 -15.94
CA GLY A 143 10.60 3.46 -15.55
C GLY A 143 11.28 3.34 -14.19
N ASP A 144 11.58 4.49 -13.58
CA ASP A 144 12.27 4.53 -12.29
C ASP A 144 11.36 4.04 -11.16
N LEU A 145 11.80 2.97 -10.50
CA LEU A 145 11.06 2.34 -9.41
C LEU A 145 10.90 3.28 -8.21
N THR A 146 11.95 4.02 -7.89
CA THR A 146 11.98 4.92 -6.72
C THR A 146 10.99 6.07 -6.92
N GLU A 147 10.96 6.65 -8.12
CA GLU A 147 10.01 7.70 -8.48
C GLU A 147 8.56 7.20 -8.45
N ALA A 148 8.32 6.01 -9.03
CA ALA A 148 6.98 5.41 -9.04
C ALA A 148 6.44 5.11 -7.63
N VAL A 149 7.28 4.51 -6.77
CA VAL A 149 6.92 4.24 -5.37
C VAL A 149 6.72 5.54 -4.60
N ARG A 150 7.60 6.54 -4.78
CA ARG A 150 7.47 7.83 -4.12
C ARG A 150 6.17 8.54 -4.52
N ALA A 151 5.78 8.49 -5.79
CA ALA A 151 4.50 9.04 -6.24
C ALA A 151 3.32 8.31 -5.58
N SER A 152 3.40 6.97 -5.50
CA SER A 152 2.36 6.14 -4.90
C SER A 152 2.14 6.38 -3.40
N ILE A 153 3.18 6.81 -2.65
CA ILE A 153 3.10 7.11 -1.21
C ILE A 153 2.88 8.59 -0.89
N ALA A 154 2.71 9.43 -1.89
CA ALA A 154 2.59 10.89 -1.70
C ALA A 154 1.22 11.28 -1.15
N VAL A 155 0.95 10.91 0.12
CA VAL A 155 -0.32 11.18 0.83
C VAL A 155 -0.51 12.69 0.97
N PRO A 156 -1.65 13.24 0.48
CA PRO A 156 -1.92 14.67 0.52
C PRO A 156 -1.80 15.26 1.93
N GLY A 157 -1.09 16.39 2.04
CA GLY A 157 -0.84 17.08 3.31
C GLY A 157 0.27 16.47 4.18
N ILE A 158 0.71 15.24 3.91
CA ILE A 158 1.78 14.56 4.66
C ILE A 158 3.04 14.49 3.81
N VAL A 159 2.98 13.86 2.64
CA VAL A 159 4.12 13.70 1.73
C VAL A 159 3.97 14.63 0.55
N THR A 160 5.06 15.30 0.13
CA THR A 160 5.02 16.22 -1.00
C THR A 160 4.66 15.47 -2.29
N PRO A 161 3.77 16.03 -3.15
CA PRO A 161 3.49 15.45 -4.46
C PRO A 161 4.72 15.39 -5.36
N VAL A 162 4.73 14.41 -6.27
CA VAL A 162 5.80 14.21 -7.25
C VAL A 162 5.46 14.90 -8.56
N ARG A 163 6.38 15.68 -9.09
CA ARG A 163 6.26 16.21 -10.48
C ARG A 163 6.94 15.24 -11.44
N SER A 164 6.16 14.65 -12.33
CA SER A 164 6.65 13.70 -13.32
C SER A 164 5.92 13.89 -14.65
N ASN A 165 6.69 14.05 -15.75
CA ASN A 165 6.16 14.15 -17.10
C ASN A 165 5.01 15.17 -17.27
N GLY A 166 5.15 16.35 -16.64
CA GLY A 166 4.15 17.42 -16.70
C GLY A 166 2.91 17.20 -15.79
N ARG A 167 2.85 16.08 -15.07
CA ARG A 167 1.81 15.74 -14.09
C ARG A 167 2.23 16.07 -12.67
N ILE A 168 1.25 16.20 -11.78
CA ILE A 168 1.47 16.30 -10.34
C ILE A 168 0.85 15.07 -9.69
N LEU A 169 1.71 14.15 -9.24
CA LEU A 169 1.29 12.85 -8.73
C LEU A 169 1.21 12.85 -7.21
N ALA A 170 0.14 12.28 -6.70
CA ALA A 170 -0.12 12.02 -5.29
C ALA A 170 -0.46 10.54 -5.08
N ASP A 171 -0.70 10.16 -3.81
CA ASP A 171 -1.00 8.79 -3.39
C ASP A 171 -2.15 8.18 -4.22
N GLY A 172 -1.93 6.95 -4.69
CA GLY A 172 -2.89 6.22 -5.49
C GLY A 172 -4.17 5.84 -4.75
N GLY A 173 -4.13 5.87 -3.42
CA GLY A 173 -5.30 5.61 -2.57
C GLY A 173 -6.44 6.61 -2.73
N LEU A 174 -6.21 7.74 -3.41
CA LEU A 174 -7.28 8.68 -3.75
C LEU A 174 -8.24 8.12 -4.81
N VAL A 175 -7.75 7.25 -5.72
CA VAL A 175 -8.54 6.75 -6.86
C VAL A 175 -8.64 5.23 -6.93
N ASN A 176 -7.64 4.51 -6.45
CA ASN A 176 -7.63 3.04 -6.45
C ASN A 176 -6.88 2.49 -5.22
N PRO A 177 -7.51 2.51 -4.04
CA PRO A 177 -6.88 2.07 -2.80
C PRO A 177 -6.48 0.60 -2.78
N VAL A 178 -7.23 -0.28 -3.48
CA VAL A 178 -6.96 -1.72 -3.62
C VAL A 178 -6.98 -2.07 -5.10
N PRO A 179 -5.81 -2.18 -5.77
CA PRO A 179 -5.70 -2.12 -7.23
C PRO A 179 -6.00 -3.46 -7.93
N VAL A 180 -7.20 -4.03 -7.71
CA VAL A 180 -7.65 -5.28 -8.35
C VAL A 180 -7.72 -5.13 -9.86
N SER A 181 -8.32 -4.04 -10.35
CA SER A 181 -8.41 -3.73 -11.78
C SER A 181 -7.05 -3.69 -12.47
N VAL A 182 -6.02 -3.16 -11.77
CA VAL A 182 -4.65 -3.09 -12.32
C VAL A 182 -4.04 -4.48 -12.41
N ALA A 183 -4.18 -5.33 -11.39
CA ALA A 183 -3.72 -6.71 -11.44
C ALA A 183 -4.39 -7.49 -12.59
N ARG A 184 -5.70 -7.28 -12.81
CA ARG A 184 -6.44 -7.83 -13.96
C ARG A 184 -5.86 -7.33 -15.29
N ALA A 185 -5.64 -6.02 -15.42
CA ALA A 185 -5.08 -5.42 -16.63
C ALA A 185 -3.65 -5.93 -16.94
N MET A 186 -2.89 -6.35 -15.92
CA MET A 186 -1.59 -7.01 -16.07
C MET A 186 -1.70 -8.49 -16.46
N GLY A 187 -2.90 -9.01 -16.66
CA GLY A 187 -3.17 -10.36 -17.17
C GLY A 187 -3.33 -11.41 -16.06
N ALA A 188 -3.75 -11.03 -14.86
CA ALA A 188 -4.15 -11.98 -13.83
C ALA A 188 -5.49 -12.65 -14.18
N ASP A 189 -5.54 -13.97 -14.13
CA ASP A 189 -6.78 -14.75 -14.27
C ASP A 189 -7.53 -14.81 -12.92
N LEU A 190 -6.77 -14.89 -11.82
CA LEU A 190 -7.26 -14.87 -10.43
C LEU A 190 -6.56 -13.75 -9.67
N VAL A 191 -7.29 -13.00 -8.83
CA VAL A 191 -6.71 -11.94 -8.02
C VAL A 191 -6.91 -12.23 -6.54
N ILE A 192 -5.81 -12.15 -5.80
CA ILE A 192 -5.80 -12.08 -4.33
C ILE A 192 -5.64 -10.61 -3.97
N ALA A 193 -6.66 -10.04 -3.34
CA ALA A 193 -6.66 -8.65 -2.91
C ALA A 193 -6.49 -8.52 -1.40
N VAL A 194 -5.74 -7.52 -0.97
CA VAL A 194 -5.53 -7.21 0.46
C VAL A 194 -6.02 -5.80 0.72
N ASP A 195 -7.13 -5.68 1.46
CA ASP A 195 -7.71 -4.42 1.91
C ASP A 195 -7.46 -4.23 3.41
N LEU A 196 -6.66 -3.21 3.73
CA LEU A 196 -6.23 -2.91 5.11
C LEU A 196 -7.06 -1.80 5.77
N ASN A 197 -8.05 -1.28 5.05
CA ASN A 197 -8.78 -0.08 5.45
C ASN A 197 -10.25 -0.34 5.74
N HIS A 198 -10.74 -1.58 5.58
CA HIS A 198 -12.17 -1.91 5.65
C HIS A 198 -12.82 -1.56 7.00
N ASP A 199 -12.09 -1.69 8.11
CA ASP A 199 -12.61 -1.49 9.47
C ASP A 199 -12.15 -0.18 10.13
N ILE A 200 -11.44 0.70 9.42
CA ILE A 200 -10.89 1.94 9.99
C ILE A 200 -11.99 2.84 10.54
N VAL A 201 -13.09 2.98 9.82
CA VAL A 201 -14.20 3.86 10.23
C VAL A 201 -14.86 3.30 11.48
N ALA A 202 -15.09 1.98 11.53
CA ALA A 202 -15.68 1.31 12.69
C ALA A 202 -14.72 1.26 13.89
N GLY A 203 -13.43 0.99 13.66
CA GLY A 203 -12.42 0.91 14.72
C GLY A 203 -12.19 2.24 15.46
N ARG A 204 -12.27 3.37 14.76
CA ARG A 204 -12.19 4.71 15.38
C ARG A 204 -13.37 5.04 16.28
N LEU A 205 -14.56 4.57 15.96
CA LEU A 205 -15.76 4.78 16.78
C LEU A 205 -15.72 3.91 18.04
N SER A 206 -15.09 2.74 17.98
CA SER A 206 -15.01 1.77 19.08
C SER A 206 -13.91 2.09 20.09
N HIS A 207 -12.89 2.88 19.69
CA HIS A 207 -11.77 3.28 20.53
C HIS A 207 -11.61 4.80 20.48
N PRO A 208 -12.50 5.58 21.15
CA PRO A 208 -12.23 6.99 21.37
C PRO A 208 -10.91 7.07 22.13
N ALA A 209 -9.99 7.91 21.66
CA ALA A 209 -8.61 8.06 22.09
C ALA A 209 -8.36 7.64 23.55
N ALA A 210 -8.03 6.36 23.77
CA ALA A 210 -7.48 5.92 25.05
C ALA A 210 -6.18 6.71 25.21
N HIS A 211 -6.10 7.47 26.27
CA HIS A 211 -4.96 8.29 26.65
C HIS A 211 -3.73 7.39 26.64
N SER A 212 -2.95 7.42 25.58
CA SER A 212 -1.64 6.76 25.54
C SER A 212 -0.73 7.58 26.43
N ASN A 213 -0.61 7.16 27.67
CA ASN A 213 0.45 7.60 28.54
C ASN A 213 1.78 7.23 27.88
N GLY A 214 2.49 8.21 27.32
CA GLY A 214 3.89 8.06 26.98
C GLY A 214 4.35 8.49 25.59
N HIS A 215 3.46 8.60 24.59
CA HIS A 215 3.89 9.06 23.27
C HIS A 215 3.13 10.32 22.90
N ALA A 216 3.81 11.47 23.00
CA ALA A 216 3.32 12.70 22.37
C ALA A 216 2.96 12.40 20.90
N PRO A 217 1.83 12.93 20.39
CA PRO A 217 1.45 12.70 19.00
C PRO A 217 2.66 12.98 18.10
N ILE A 218 2.89 12.11 17.11
CA ILE A 218 4.00 12.23 16.14
C ILE A 218 4.09 13.65 15.59
N MET A 219 2.93 14.29 15.39
CA MET A 219 2.85 15.67 14.95
C MET A 219 3.51 16.65 15.95
N ALA A 220 3.40 16.43 17.26
CA ALA A 220 4.09 17.25 18.26
C ALA A 220 5.61 17.05 18.17
N ARG A 221 6.09 15.82 17.96
CA ARG A 221 7.52 15.53 17.79
C ARG A 221 8.06 15.97 16.43
N LEU A 222 7.24 15.88 15.37
CA LEU A 222 7.57 16.46 14.08
C LEU A 222 7.65 18.00 14.18
N LEU A 223 6.75 18.62 14.91
CA LEU A 223 6.78 20.05 15.21
C LEU A 223 7.98 20.41 16.10
N GLU A 224 8.35 19.59 17.10
CA GLU A 224 9.57 19.76 17.89
C GLU A 224 10.84 19.67 17.03
N SER A 225 10.90 18.74 16.07
CA SER A 225 12.03 18.64 15.14
C SER A 225 12.05 19.79 14.11
N LEU A 226 10.89 20.37 13.78
CA LEU A 226 10.77 21.57 12.96
C LEU A 226 11.12 22.86 13.75
N GLN A 227 10.98 22.86 15.08
CA GLN A 227 11.39 23.96 15.97
C GLN A 227 12.90 24.21 15.92
N ALA A 228 13.70 23.21 15.58
CA ALA A 228 15.13 23.39 15.30
C ALA A 228 15.40 24.30 14.09
N ILE A 229 14.37 24.55 13.27
CA ILE A 229 14.39 25.50 12.15
C ILE A 229 13.81 26.81 12.67
N ASN A 230 14.64 27.75 13.05
CA ASN A 230 14.32 29.07 13.60
C ASN A 230 13.45 29.90 12.63
N SER A 231 12.13 29.64 12.57
CA SER A 231 11.18 30.30 11.68
C SER A 231 10.15 31.12 12.48
N PRO A 232 9.99 32.43 12.23
CA PRO A 232 8.98 33.25 12.90
C PRO A 232 7.52 32.83 12.63
N VAL A 233 7.28 32.09 11.53
CA VAL A 233 5.97 31.54 11.20
C VAL A 233 5.59 30.38 12.12
N LEU A 234 6.57 29.56 12.51
CA LEU A 234 6.36 28.46 13.48
C LEU A 234 6.04 28.99 14.86
N ALA A 235 6.70 30.04 15.31
CA ALA A 235 6.43 30.67 16.60
C ALA A 235 5.00 31.27 16.67
N GLN A 236 4.49 31.82 15.57
CA GLN A 236 3.11 32.31 15.49
C GLN A 236 2.09 31.16 15.50
N PHE A 237 2.41 30.06 14.86
CA PHE A 237 1.57 28.85 14.82
C PHE A 237 1.51 28.19 16.21
N GLU A 238 2.62 28.13 16.93
CA GLU A 238 2.67 27.66 18.33
C GLU A 238 1.87 28.54 19.27
N ALA A 239 2.02 29.87 19.14
CA ALA A 239 1.28 30.83 19.97
C ALA A 239 -0.24 30.73 19.70
N TRP A 240 -0.65 30.36 18.50
CA TRP A 240 -2.05 30.07 18.15
C TRP A 240 -2.54 28.74 18.75
N LEU A 241 -1.72 27.67 18.68
CA LEU A 241 -2.02 26.36 19.29
C LEU A 241 -2.17 26.43 20.80
N HIS A 242 -1.36 27.25 21.49
CA HIS A 242 -1.45 27.44 22.94
C HIS A 242 -2.65 28.31 23.38
N LYS A 243 -3.28 29.05 22.47
CA LYS A 243 -4.46 29.86 22.75
C LYS A 243 -5.80 29.15 22.44
N ALA A 244 -5.76 27.97 21.81
CA ALA A 244 -6.96 27.21 21.52
C ALA A 244 -7.57 26.63 22.83
N PRO A 245 -8.89 26.63 23.02
CA PRO A 245 -9.53 26.07 24.21
C PRO A 245 -9.28 24.56 24.31
N LEU A 246 -9.08 24.08 25.54
CA LEU A 246 -8.68 22.72 25.96
C LEU A 246 -9.72 21.61 25.73
N GLU A 247 -10.66 21.77 24.82
CA GLU A 247 -11.43 20.61 24.37
C GLU A 247 -10.62 19.86 23.32
N PRO A 248 -10.57 18.51 23.36
CA PRO A 248 -9.83 17.72 22.36
C PRO A 248 -10.57 17.74 21.03
N LEU A 249 -10.60 18.89 20.39
CA LEU A 249 -11.00 19.01 18.99
C LEU A 249 -9.94 18.28 18.18
N LEU A 250 -10.37 17.42 17.26
CA LEU A 250 -9.52 16.77 16.29
C LEU A 250 -8.66 17.84 15.59
N GLY A 251 -7.34 17.62 15.57
CA GLY A 251 -6.43 18.51 14.85
C GLY A 251 -6.78 18.50 13.36
N ILE A 252 -6.42 19.56 12.62
CA ILE A 252 -6.67 19.65 11.18
C ILE A 252 -6.17 18.43 10.42
N PHE A 253 -5.05 17.86 10.84
CA PHE A 253 -4.49 16.64 10.27
C PHE A 253 -5.31 15.39 10.59
N ASP A 254 -5.89 15.29 11.78
CA ASP A 254 -6.77 14.19 12.15
C ASP A 254 -8.05 14.22 11.30
N VAL A 255 -8.60 15.40 11.06
CA VAL A 255 -9.77 15.60 10.20
C VAL A 255 -9.42 15.27 8.75
N LEU A 256 -8.28 15.73 8.24
CA LEU A 256 -7.80 15.44 6.89
C LEU A 256 -7.61 13.92 6.69
N LEU A 257 -6.90 13.25 7.60
CA LEU A 257 -6.69 11.81 7.55
C LEU A 257 -7.99 11.03 7.67
N ALA A 258 -8.89 11.45 8.56
CA ALA A 258 -10.19 10.81 8.70
C ALA A 258 -11.01 10.94 7.41
N SER A 259 -11.01 12.13 6.79
CA SER A 259 -11.70 12.37 5.52
C SER A 259 -11.12 11.50 4.39
N LEU A 260 -9.79 11.41 4.31
CA LEU A 260 -9.08 10.57 3.36
C LEU A 260 -9.49 9.09 3.53
N TYR A 261 -9.49 8.58 4.75
CA TYR A 261 -9.87 7.19 5.01
C TYR A 261 -11.32 6.88 4.69
N ILE A 262 -12.25 7.81 5.01
CA ILE A 262 -13.66 7.65 4.66
C ILE A 262 -13.80 7.58 3.13
N MET A 263 -13.11 8.45 2.39
CA MET A 263 -13.12 8.43 0.92
C MET A 263 -12.52 7.13 0.39
N GLN A 264 -11.35 6.71 0.89
CA GLN A 264 -10.71 5.46 0.47
C GLN A 264 -11.61 4.25 0.73
N ALA A 265 -12.27 4.18 1.89
CA ALA A 265 -13.20 3.10 2.20
C ALA A 265 -14.36 3.04 1.18
N ARG A 266 -14.95 4.19 0.83
CA ARG A 266 -16.03 4.26 -0.16
C ARG A 266 -15.57 3.91 -1.57
N VAL A 267 -14.39 4.40 -1.98
CA VAL A 267 -13.80 4.05 -3.28
C VAL A 267 -13.50 2.55 -3.35
N THR A 268 -12.92 1.99 -2.28
CA THR A 268 -12.62 0.55 -2.20
C THR A 268 -13.90 -0.29 -2.28
N GLU A 269 -14.95 0.06 -1.53
CA GLU A 269 -16.23 -0.62 -1.55
C GLU A 269 -16.82 -0.67 -2.97
N ALA A 270 -16.86 0.48 -3.66
CA ALA A 270 -17.36 0.58 -5.01
C ALA A 270 -16.50 -0.21 -6.02
N ALA A 271 -15.17 -0.11 -5.93
CA ALA A 271 -14.24 -0.81 -6.80
C ALA A 271 -14.32 -2.34 -6.62
N LEU A 272 -14.40 -2.84 -5.38
CA LEU A 272 -14.53 -4.27 -5.10
C LEU A 272 -15.88 -4.87 -5.53
N GLN A 273 -16.94 -4.05 -5.64
CA GLN A 273 -18.21 -4.49 -6.24
C GLN A 273 -18.09 -4.70 -7.75
N GLN A 274 -17.30 -3.86 -8.43
CA GLN A 274 -17.07 -3.93 -9.86
C GLN A 274 -16.01 -4.98 -10.22
N ASP A 275 -14.87 -4.93 -9.56
CA ASP A 275 -13.69 -5.77 -9.82
C ASP A 275 -13.51 -6.78 -8.68
N ARG A 276 -14.41 -7.76 -8.59
CA ARG A 276 -14.39 -8.76 -7.52
C ARG A 276 -13.13 -9.61 -7.57
N PRO A 277 -12.29 -9.61 -6.51
CA PRO A 277 -11.18 -10.56 -6.42
C PRO A 277 -11.70 -11.96 -6.03
N GLU A 278 -11.00 -13.01 -6.40
CA GLU A 278 -11.32 -14.38 -6.00
C GLU A 278 -11.03 -14.64 -4.52
N ILE A 279 -10.02 -13.92 -3.98
CA ILE A 279 -9.72 -13.95 -2.54
C ILE A 279 -9.57 -12.51 -2.06
N LEU A 280 -10.37 -12.14 -1.07
CA LEU A 280 -10.26 -10.85 -0.39
C LEU A 280 -9.79 -11.07 1.05
N ILE A 281 -8.61 -10.54 1.38
CA ILE A 281 -8.00 -10.62 2.71
C ILE A 281 -8.19 -9.26 3.38
N GLN A 282 -8.88 -9.23 4.51
CA GLN A 282 -9.20 -8.01 5.25
C GLN A 282 -8.77 -8.16 6.73
N PRO A 283 -7.50 -7.93 7.04
CA PRO A 283 -6.99 -8.03 8.41
C PRO A 283 -7.66 -6.98 9.32
N PRO A 284 -8.08 -7.34 10.57
CA PRO A 284 -8.73 -6.42 11.51
C PRO A 284 -7.70 -5.44 12.11
N LEU A 285 -7.43 -4.34 11.41
CA LEU A 285 -6.41 -3.34 11.74
C LEU A 285 -6.98 -1.97 12.10
N GLY A 286 -8.30 -1.86 12.35
CA GLY A 286 -8.97 -0.59 12.66
C GLY A 286 -8.42 0.15 13.88
N ALA A 287 -7.82 -0.58 14.83
CA ALA A 287 -7.15 -0.01 16.00
C ALA A 287 -5.72 0.50 15.72
N VAL A 288 -5.13 0.19 14.55
CA VAL A 288 -3.77 0.62 14.19
C VAL A 288 -3.80 2.01 13.56
N ARG A 289 -3.06 2.95 14.14
CA ARG A 289 -2.98 4.33 13.64
C ARG A 289 -2.04 4.46 12.46
N PHE A 290 -2.12 5.60 11.76
CA PHE A 290 -1.39 5.90 10.53
C PHE A 290 0.12 5.65 10.62
N MET A 291 0.75 6.04 11.73
CA MET A 291 2.21 6.05 11.89
C MET A 291 2.73 5.05 12.94
N GLU A 292 1.92 4.07 13.37
CA GLU A 292 2.34 3.05 14.35
C GLU A 292 3.20 1.93 13.72
N PHE A 293 4.29 2.32 13.07
CA PHE A 293 5.27 1.39 12.49
C PHE A 293 6.06 0.60 13.54
N ASP A 294 6.10 1.08 14.79
CA ASP A 294 6.70 0.43 15.95
C ASP A 294 5.94 -0.85 16.39
N ARG A 295 4.71 -1.05 15.89
CA ARG A 295 3.92 -2.27 16.09
C ARG A 295 4.11 -3.28 14.97
N ALA A 296 5.26 -3.28 14.30
CA ALA A 296 5.48 -4.05 13.07
C ALA A 296 5.19 -5.56 13.27
N GLU A 297 5.72 -6.15 14.31
CA GLU A 297 5.57 -7.60 14.60
C GLU A 297 4.10 -8.00 14.76
N GLU A 298 3.34 -7.22 15.53
CA GLU A 298 1.91 -7.43 15.76
C GLU A 298 1.11 -7.31 14.46
N ILE A 299 1.37 -6.25 13.67
CA ILE A 299 0.65 -5.98 12.43
C ILE A 299 0.93 -7.08 11.39
N ILE A 300 2.17 -7.53 11.27
CA ILE A 300 2.58 -8.64 10.40
C ILE A 300 1.85 -9.94 10.81
N ASP A 301 1.78 -10.23 12.11
CA ASP A 301 1.11 -11.43 12.61
C ASP A 301 -0.40 -11.41 12.36
N ILE A 302 -1.06 -10.25 12.53
CA ILE A 302 -2.48 -10.08 12.17
C ILE A 302 -2.69 -10.35 10.68
N GLY A 303 -1.84 -9.79 9.81
CA GLY A 303 -1.90 -10.04 8.37
C GLY A 303 -1.71 -11.52 8.01
N TYR A 304 -0.77 -12.20 8.66
CA TYR A 304 -0.51 -13.61 8.46
C TYR A 304 -1.73 -14.47 8.83
N ARG A 305 -2.28 -14.29 10.05
CA ARG A 305 -3.44 -15.05 10.52
C ARG A 305 -4.66 -14.85 9.63
N SER A 306 -4.95 -13.63 9.24
CA SER A 306 -6.07 -13.32 8.34
C SER A 306 -5.89 -13.98 6.97
N ALA A 307 -4.67 -14.03 6.43
CA ALA A 307 -4.40 -14.69 5.18
C ALA A 307 -4.57 -16.20 5.27
N VAL A 308 -4.03 -16.85 6.32
CA VAL A 308 -4.18 -18.29 6.55
C VAL A 308 -5.66 -18.68 6.62
N GLU A 309 -6.48 -17.91 7.35
CA GLU A 309 -7.90 -18.14 7.47
C GLU A 309 -8.63 -18.06 6.12
N GLN A 310 -8.41 -16.98 5.36
CA GLN A 310 -9.05 -16.78 4.05
C GLN A 310 -8.61 -17.82 3.01
N LEU A 311 -7.35 -18.20 2.99
CA LEU A 311 -6.83 -19.23 2.10
C LEU A 311 -7.43 -20.60 2.43
N ALA A 312 -7.62 -20.92 3.71
CA ALA A 312 -8.27 -22.16 4.14
C ALA A 312 -9.75 -22.21 3.72
N LEU A 313 -10.47 -21.10 3.81
CA LEU A 313 -11.84 -20.99 3.33
C LEU A 313 -11.92 -21.22 1.81
N TRP A 314 -11.06 -20.57 1.04
CA TRP A 314 -11.03 -20.68 -0.42
C TRP A 314 -10.70 -22.10 -0.90
N THR A 315 -9.81 -22.81 -0.23
CA THR A 315 -9.48 -24.22 -0.56
C THR A 315 -10.66 -25.15 -0.32
N ARG A 316 -11.46 -24.92 0.73
CA ARG A 316 -12.64 -25.71 1.05
C ARG A 316 -13.77 -25.54 0.03
N THR A 317 -13.95 -24.33 -0.49
CA THR A 317 -14.97 -24.08 -1.52
C THR A 317 -14.67 -24.80 -2.83
N LYS A 318 -13.38 -24.87 -3.24
CA LYS A 318 -12.97 -25.58 -4.46
C LYS A 318 -13.01 -27.11 -4.39
N THR A 319 -13.08 -27.70 -3.20
CA THR A 319 -13.18 -29.17 -3.04
C THR A 319 -14.64 -29.66 -3.05
N HIS A 320 -15.61 -28.75 -3.11
CA HIS A 320 -17.06 -29.08 -3.14
C HIS A 320 -17.72 -28.78 -4.51
N ASP A 321 -16.99 -28.19 -5.46
CA ASP A 321 -17.35 -28.03 -6.87
C ASP A 321 -16.62 -29.08 -7.75
#